data_9b136fa1f54fb781fdd0869d84aa483e
#
_entry.id   9b136fa1f54fb781fdd0869d84aa483e
#
_cell.length_a   1.000
_cell.length_b   1.000
_cell.length_c   1.000
_cell.angle_alpha   90.00
_cell.angle_beta   90.00
_cell.angle_gamma   90.00
#
_symmetry.space_group_name_H-M   'P 1'
#
loop_
_entity.id
_entity.type
_entity.pdbx_description
1 polymer ?
#
loop_
_entity_poly.entity_id
_entity_poly.type
_entity_poly.pdbx_seq_one_letter_code
_entity_poly.pdbx_strand_id
1 'polypeptide(L)'
;LVPTTCFNCESACGLLAYVDKESGQVSKFEGNPHHPGSRGRNCAKGPATINQINDTERILHPMKRVGQRGDGGWETISWEQALDEISSKIRDSLKTGAKDRVVYHVGRPGHEGYTNRVLKAWGVDGHNSHTNICSAGARTGYALWHRHDRPSPDHSNAKVILLTSSHLETGHYFNPHAQRILEGMMDGAKLVVIDPRLSNTAAMSDHWVPT
;
A
#
# COMPACT_ATOMS: atom_id res chain seq x y z
N LEU A 1 9.65 19.55 13.54
CA LEU A 1 9.63 18.19 12.97
C LEU A 1 8.46 17.42 13.55
N VAL A 2 7.67 16.78 12.70
CA VAL A 2 6.53 15.94 13.09
C VAL A 2 6.77 14.53 12.56
N PRO A 3 6.85 13.51 13.45
CA PRO A 3 6.93 12.12 13.01
C PRO A 3 5.62 11.71 12.31
N THR A 4 5.76 11.03 11.18
CA THR A 4 4.63 10.51 10.42
C THR A 4 5.01 9.22 9.69
N THR A 5 4.07 8.62 9.01
CA THR A 5 4.26 7.37 8.28
C THR A 5 3.93 7.56 6.80
N CYS A 6 4.76 7.01 5.94
CA CYS A 6 4.52 6.99 4.51
C CYS A 6 3.33 6.10 4.17
N PHE A 7 2.40 6.59 3.36
CA PHE A 7 1.20 5.85 2.97
C PHE A 7 1.31 5.14 1.60
N ASN A 8 2.40 5.37 0.87
CA ASN A 8 2.49 4.92 -0.54
C ASN A 8 2.52 3.40 -0.74
N CYS A 9 2.93 2.64 0.27
CA CYS A 9 2.91 1.18 0.22
C CYS A 9 2.92 0.56 1.63
N GLU A 10 2.78 -0.75 1.70
CA GLU A 10 2.76 -1.51 2.96
C GLU A 10 4.06 -1.46 3.77
N SER A 11 5.15 -0.92 3.22
CA SER A 11 6.39 -0.71 3.99
C SER A 11 6.19 0.22 5.17
N ALA A 12 5.20 1.10 5.11
CA ALA A 12 4.87 2.03 6.19
C ALA A 12 6.11 2.73 6.77
N CYS A 13 7.04 3.16 5.91
CA CYS A 13 8.29 3.78 6.34
C CYS A 13 8.03 5.01 7.21
N GLY A 14 8.76 5.14 8.30
CA GLY A 14 8.70 6.34 9.14
C GLY A 14 9.31 7.53 8.43
N LEU A 15 8.61 8.65 8.46
CA LEU A 15 9.06 9.92 7.93
C LEU A 15 9.07 10.99 9.03
N LEU A 16 9.86 12.02 8.81
CA LEU A 16 9.82 13.28 9.54
C LEU A 16 9.33 14.36 8.60
N ALA A 17 8.19 14.95 8.92
CA ALA A 17 7.66 16.12 8.22
C ALA A 17 8.26 17.39 8.81
N TYR A 18 8.83 18.23 7.96
CA TYR A 18 9.28 19.57 8.30
C TYR A 18 8.10 20.51 8.12
N VAL A 19 7.49 20.88 9.22
CA VAL A 19 6.31 21.75 9.23
C VAL A 19 6.75 23.15 9.65
N ASP A 20 6.40 24.14 8.84
CA ASP A 20 6.56 25.54 9.19
C ASP A 20 5.57 25.89 10.31
N LYS A 21 6.03 26.57 11.37
CA LYS A 21 5.23 26.82 12.56
C LYS A 21 4.18 27.91 12.37
N GLU A 22 4.42 28.84 11.48
CA GLU A 22 3.56 30.00 11.26
C GLU A 22 2.44 29.64 10.27
N SER A 23 2.81 29.04 9.14
CA SER A 23 1.87 28.68 8.07
C SER A 23 1.24 27.31 8.24
N GLY A 24 1.82 26.43 9.05
CA GLY A 24 1.42 25.03 9.16
C GLY A 24 1.74 24.18 7.92
N GLN A 25 2.45 24.74 6.95
CA GLN A 25 2.76 24.03 5.70
C GLN A 25 3.92 23.06 5.86
N VAL A 26 3.82 21.93 5.18
CA VAL A 26 4.92 20.98 5.09
C VAL A 26 5.85 21.40 3.97
N SER A 27 7.12 21.59 4.29
CA SER A 27 8.15 22.00 3.31
C SER A 27 9.00 20.82 2.80
N LYS A 28 9.10 19.73 3.57
CA LYS A 28 9.99 18.60 3.26
C LYS A 28 9.61 17.36 4.04
N PHE A 29 9.95 16.18 3.49
CA PHE A 29 9.96 14.92 4.20
C PHE A 29 11.33 14.27 4.15
N GLU A 30 11.75 13.66 5.25
CA GLU A 30 12.94 12.82 5.36
C GLU A 30 12.61 11.52 6.09
N GLY A 31 13.46 10.51 5.93
CA GLY A 31 13.32 9.26 6.68
C GLY A 31 13.53 9.47 8.17
N ASN A 32 12.67 8.88 9.00
CA ASN A 32 12.78 8.92 10.45
C ASN A 32 13.79 7.87 10.94
N PRO A 33 14.96 8.27 11.49
CA PRO A 33 15.99 7.34 11.95
C PRO A 33 15.53 6.49 13.15
N HIS A 34 14.54 6.97 13.92
CA HIS A 34 14.01 6.26 15.06
C HIS A 34 12.90 5.26 14.71
N HIS A 35 12.47 5.20 13.45
CA HIS A 35 11.48 4.23 13.03
C HIS A 35 12.09 2.82 12.96
N PRO A 36 11.58 1.82 13.70
CA PRO A 36 12.24 0.53 13.85
C PRO A 36 12.34 -0.27 12.55
N GLY A 37 11.35 -0.12 11.66
CA GLY A 37 11.32 -0.83 10.38
C GLY A 37 12.24 -0.22 9.33
N SER A 38 12.13 1.09 9.07
CA SER A 38 12.83 1.76 7.98
C SER A 38 14.17 2.38 8.39
N ARG A 39 14.40 2.64 9.69
CA ARG A 39 15.68 3.14 10.23
C ARG A 39 16.24 4.34 9.47
N GLY A 40 15.40 5.33 9.20
CA GLY A 40 15.77 6.54 8.47
C GLY A 40 15.82 6.39 6.95
N ARG A 41 15.61 5.22 6.40
CA ARG A 41 15.65 4.96 4.96
C ARG A 41 14.25 4.88 4.37
N ASN A 42 14.09 5.42 3.19
CA ASN A 42 12.85 5.38 2.41
C ASN A 42 13.19 5.48 0.92
N CYS A 43 12.30 5.03 0.06
CA CYS A 43 12.44 5.25 -1.38
C CYS A 43 11.98 6.67 -1.75
N ALA A 44 12.23 7.07 -2.98
CA ALA A 44 11.89 8.41 -3.50
C ALA A 44 10.40 8.77 -3.37
N LYS A 45 9.50 7.78 -3.33
CA LYS A 45 8.04 8.02 -3.19
C LYS A 45 7.66 8.69 -1.87
N GLY A 46 8.39 8.40 -0.79
CA GLY A 46 8.15 9.02 0.52
C GLY A 46 8.29 10.54 0.48
N PRO A 47 9.48 11.08 0.17
CA PRO A 47 9.69 12.52 0.00
C PRO A 47 8.82 13.16 -1.09
N ALA A 48 8.59 12.46 -2.20
CA ALA A 48 7.76 12.96 -3.30
C ALA A 48 6.28 13.19 -2.91
N THR A 49 5.83 12.70 -1.75
CA THR A 49 4.51 13.00 -1.21
C THR A 49 4.25 14.52 -1.07
N ILE A 50 5.30 15.32 -0.94
CA ILE A 50 5.18 16.78 -0.90
C ILE A 50 4.48 17.34 -2.14
N ASN A 51 4.75 16.77 -3.32
CA ASN A 51 4.14 17.22 -4.57
C ASN A 51 2.62 16.98 -4.55
N GLN A 52 2.19 15.86 -3.96
CA GLN A 52 0.77 15.53 -3.86
C GLN A 52 0.04 16.42 -2.82
N ILE A 53 0.73 16.80 -1.75
CA ILE A 53 0.15 17.70 -0.73
C ILE A 53 -0.07 19.10 -1.30
N ASN A 54 0.90 19.58 -2.07
CA ASN A 54 0.91 20.94 -2.62
C ASN A 54 0.31 21.04 -4.04
N ASP A 55 -0.27 19.94 -4.54
CA ASP A 55 -0.91 19.91 -5.86
C ASP A 55 -2.16 20.80 -5.87
N THR A 56 -2.18 21.77 -6.75
CA THR A 56 -3.30 22.71 -6.91
C THR A 56 -4.54 22.06 -7.51
N GLU A 57 -4.37 20.92 -8.19
CA GLU A 57 -5.47 20.12 -8.77
C GLU A 57 -6.01 19.06 -7.80
N ARG A 58 -5.47 19.02 -6.59
CA ARG A 58 -5.95 18.07 -5.58
C ARG A 58 -7.43 18.26 -5.27
N ILE A 59 -8.20 17.18 -5.34
CA ILE A 59 -9.61 17.18 -4.96
C ILE A 59 -9.74 17.34 -3.44
N LEU A 60 -10.31 18.46 -3.00
CA LEU A 60 -10.46 18.80 -1.58
C LEU A 60 -11.90 18.66 -1.08
N HIS A 61 -12.86 18.54 -1.99
CA HIS A 61 -14.28 18.45 -1.70
C HIS A 61 -14.92 17.30 -2.46
N PRO A 62 -16.04 16.73 -1.97
CA PRO A 62 -16.79 15.75 -2.73
C PRO A 62 -17.22 16.30 -4.08
N MET A 63 -17.19 15.46 -5.09
CA MET A 63 -17.61 15.83 -6.44
C MET A 63 -18.68 14.87 -6.94
N LYS A 64 -19.71 15.45 -7.56
CA LYS A 64 -20.79 14.72 -8.20
C LYS A 64 -20.70 14.88 -9.71
N ARG A 65 -20.85 13.78 -10.43
CA ARG A 65 -20.84 13.83 -11.89
C ARG A 65 -22.07 14.53 -12.43
N VAL A 66 -21.86 15.44 -13.36
CA VAL A 66 -22.90 16.05 -14.21
C VAL A 66 -22.79 15.50 -15.63
N GLY A 67 -23.90 15.31 -16.29
CA GLY A 67 -23.95 14.67 -17.60
C GLY A 67 -23.85 13.15 -17.55
N GLN A 68 -23.51 12.56 -18.68
CA GLN A 68 -23.42 11.12 -18.82
C GLN A 68 -22.06 10.57 -18.38
N ARG A 69 -22.00 9.26 -18.19
CA ARG A 69 -20.75 8.59 -17.84
C ARG A 69 -19.79 8.69 -19.02
N GLY A 70 -18.61 9.27 -18.79
CA GLY A 70 -17.58 9.50 -19.80
C GLY A 70 -17.46 10.95 -20.26
N ASP A 71 -18.46 11.81 -19.99
CA ASP A 71 -18.42 13.23 -20.39
C ASP A 71 -17.38 14.07 -19.63
N GLY A 72 -16.89 13.56 -18.50
CA GLY A 72 -15.86 14.23 -17.70
C GLY A 72 -16.36 15.44 -16.89
N GLY A 73 -17.66 15.73 -16.90
CA GLY A 73 -18.24 16.83 -16.14
C GLY A 73 -18.40 16.49 -14.66
N TRP A 74 -17.99 17.41 -13.78
CA TRP A 74 -18.08 17.26 -12.33
C TRP A 74 -18.45 18.59 -11.68
N GLU A 75 -19.28 18.54 -10.63
CA GLU A 75 -19.59 19.66 -9.76
C GLU A 75 -19.19 19.37 -8.33
N THR A 76 -18.72 20.36 -7.62
CA THR A 76 -18.42 20.26 -6.19
C THR A 76 -19.72 20.28 -5.40
N ILE A 77 -19.87 19.33 -4.46
CA ILE A 77 -21.01 19.25 -3.55
C ILE A 77 -20.54 19.28 -2.09
N SER A 78 -21.44 19.49 -1.15
CA SER A 78 -21.12 19.40 0.27
C SER A 78 -20.92 17.96 0.73
N TRP A 79 -20.19 17.78 1.82
CA TRP A 79 -20.07 16.46 2.48
C TRP A 79 -21.44 15.94 2.95
N GLU A 80 -22.29 16.81 3.46
CA GLU A 80 -23.64 16.47 3.90
C GLU A 80 -24.45 15.90 2.73
N GLN A 81 -24.49 16.60 1.61
CA GLN A 81 -25.16 16.12 0.41
C GLN A 81 -24.61 14.78 -0.08
N ALA A 82 -23.28 14.63 -0.13
CA ALA A 82 -22.64 13.39 -0.58
C ALA A 82 -23.03 12.20 0.33
N LEU A 83 -22.97 12.40 1.64
CA LEU A 83 -23.28 11.37 2.62
C LEU A 83 -24.78 11.01 2.60
N ASP A 84 -25.66 11.99 2.47
CA ASP A 84 -27.11 11.75 2.39
C ASP A 84 -27.49 10.96 1.13
N GLU A 85 -26.96 11.34 -0.03
CA GLU A 85 -27.22 10.63 -1.28
C GLU A 85 -26.73 9.19 -1.24
N ILE A 86 -25.50 8.96 -0.75
CA ILE A 86 -24.89 7.62 -0.66
C ILE A 86 -25.65 6.76 0.36
N SER A 87 -25.88 7.30 1.57
CA SER A 87 -26.53 6.54 2.63
C SER A 87 -27.99 6.21 2.30
N SER A 88 -28.68 7.09 1.60
CA SER A 88 -30.06 6.83 1.16
C SER A 88 -30.12 5.67 0.16
N LYS A 89 -29.23 5.64 -0.85
CA LYS A 89 -29.15 4.54 -1.82
C LYS A 89 -28.82 3.20 -1.16
N ILE A 90 -27.86 3.20 -0.23
CA ILE A 90 -27.52 1.99 0.53
C ILE A 90 -28.72 1.54 1.36
N ARG A 91 -29.35 2.44 2.09
CA ARG A 91 -30.55 2.17 2.93
C ARG A 91 -31.68 1.56 2.11
N ASP A 92 -31.95 2.11 0.93
CA ASP A 92 -33.00 1.62 0.05
C ASP A 92 -32.68 0.19 -0.45
N SER A 93 -31.44 -0.05 -0.84
CA SER A 93 -30.99 -1.41 -1.22
C SER A 93 -31.14 -2.42 -0.07
N LEU A 94 -30.80 -2.03 1.16
CA LEU A 94 -30.94 -2.89 2.34
C LEU A 94 -32.41 -3.15 2.68
N LYS A 95 -33.28 -2.11 2.63
CA LYS A 95 -34.71 -2.23 2.93
C LYS A 95 -35.48 -3.08 1.93
N THR A 96 -35.09 -3.04 0.67
CA THR A 96 -35.71 -3.84 -0.41
C THR A 96 -35.13 -5.25 -0.50
N GLY A 97 -34.18 -5.61 0.36
CA GLY A 97 -33.51 -6.92 0.33
C GLY A 97 -32.49 -7.07 -0.78
N ALA A 98 -32.26 -6.06 -1.60
CA ALA A 98 -31.32 -6.07 -2.71
C ALA A 98 -29.88 -5.78 -2.25
N LYS A 99 -29.38 -6.56 -1.29
CA LYS A 99 -28.05 -6.39 -0.68
C LYS A 99 -26.90 -6.60 -1.66
N ASP A 100 -27.11 -7.39 -2.69
CA ASP A 100 -26.19 -7.65 -3.81
C ASP A 100 -25.88 -6.41 -4.65
N ARG A 101 -26.70 -5.35 -4.54
CA ARG A 101 -26.43 -4.05 -5.17
C ARG A 101 -25.42 -3.20 -4.43
N VAL A 102 -25.09 -3.56 -3.19
CA VAL A 102 -24.07 -2.87 -2.40
C VAL A 102 -22.76 -3.63 -2.51
N VAL A 103 -21.83 -3.09 -3.29
CA VAL A 103 -20.50 -3.68 -3.49
C VAL A 103 -19.45 -2.75 -2.90
N TYR A 104 -18.62 -3.30 -2.02
CA TYR A 104 -17.46 -2.62 -1.49
C TYR A 104 -16.19 -3.16 -2.18
N HIS A 105 -15.56 -2.32 -2.97
CA HIS A 105 -14.29 -2.63 -3.61
C HIS A 105 -13.16 -1.83 -2.98
N VAL A 106 -12.14 -2.52 -2.52
CA VAL A 106 -10.96 -1.94 -1.90
C VAL A 106 -9.71 -2.33 -2.67
N GLY A 107 -8.74 -1.42 -2.72
CA GLY A 107 -7.43 -1.70 -3.28
C GLY A 107 -6.60 -2.57 -2.34
N ARG A 108 -5.50 -2.02 -1.85
CA ARG A 108 -4.69 -2.70 -0.82
C ARG A 108 -5.34 -2.55 0.56
N PRO A 109 -5.26 -3.59 1.39
CA PRO A 109 -5.74 -3.55 2.78
C PRO A 109 -5.07 -2.44 3.60
N GLY A 110 -5.81 -1.85 4.51
CA GLY A 110 -5.30 -0.84 5.43
C GLY A 110 -6.28 -0.49 6.55
N HIS A 111 -7.54 -0.28 6.21
CA HIS A 111 -8.56 0.20 7.16
C HIS A 111 -9.79 -0.70 7.23
N GLU A 112 -9.72 -1.92 6.68
CA GLU A 112 -10.85 -2.83 6.51
C GLU A 112 -11.50 -3.25 7.82
N GLY A 113 -10.80 -3.15 8.95
CA GLY A 113 -11.34 -3.54 10.24
C GLY A 113 -12.65 -2.84 10.57
N TYR A 114 -12.76 -1.55 10.28
CA TYR A 114 -13.99 -0.77 10.46
C TYR A 114 -15.03 -1.09 9.39
N THR A 115 -14.62 -1.08 8.13
CA THR A 115 -15.53 -1.32 7.00
C THR A 115 -16.13 -2.72 7.06
N ASN A 116 -15.34 -3.74 7.37
CA ASN A 116 -15.82 -5.12 7.51
C ASN A 116 -16.87 -5.26 8.60
N ARG A 117 -16.76 -4.53 9.69
CA ARG A 117 -17.80 -4.51 10.75
C ARG A 117 -19.11 -3.93 10.23
N VAL A 118 -19.03 -2.83 9.48
CA VAL A 118 -20.22 -2.19 8.87
C VAL A 118 -20.87 -3.11 7.85
N LEU A 119 -20.11 -3.69 6.92
CA LEU A 119 -20.63 -4.62 5.92
C LEU A 119 -21.31 -5.84 6.55
N LYS A 120 -20.70 -6.41 7.59
CA LYS A 120 -21.30 -7.53 8.34
C LYS A 120 -22.59 -7.11 9.05
N ALA A 121 -22.64 -5.92 9.65
CA ALA A 121 -23.84 -5.40 10.30
C ALA A 121 -24.98 -5.18 9.29
N TRP A 122 -24.67 -4.78 8.09
CA TRP A 122 -25.64 -4.65 6.99
C TRP A 122 -26.02 -5.99 6.35
N GLY A 123 -25.25 -7.04 6.61
CA GLY A 123 -25.41 -8.34 5.96
C GLY A 123 -25.08 -8.29 4.48
N VAL A 124 -24.12 -7.45 4.08
CA VAL A 124 -23.63 -7.30 2.71
C VAL A 124 -22.43 -8.22 2.51
N ASP A 125 -22.47 -9.02 1.44
CA ASP A 125 -21.42 -9.96 1.04
C ASP A 125 -20.60 -9.48 -0.18
N GLY A 126 -20.88 -8.30 -0.67
CA GLY A 126 -20.27 -7.71 -1.86
C GLY A 126 -18.87 -7.17 -1.64
N HIS A 127 -18.05 -7.79 -0.79
CA HIS A 127 -16.66 -7.40 -0.58
C HIS A 127 -15.76 -7.96 -1.67
N ASN A 128 -15.05 -7.09 -2.36
CA ASN A 128 -14.01 -7.46 -3.31
C ASN A 128 -12.75 -6.64 -3.05
N SER A 129 -11.59 -7.24 -3.22
CA SER A 129 -10.33 -6.56 -3.04
C SER A 129 -9.28 -6.99 -4.07
N HIS A 130 -8.32 -6.12 -4.33
CA HIS A 130 -7.13 -6.43 -5.09
C HIS A 130 -6.44 -7.71 -4.60
N THR A 131 -6.43 -7.94 -3.29
CA THR A 131 -5.78 -9.08 -2.65
C THR A 131 -6.40 -10.41 -3.06
N ASN A 132 -7.69 -10.46 -3.39
CA ASN A 132 -8.38 -11.67 -3.85
C ASN A 132 -7.78 -12.22 -5.15
N ILE A 133 -7.20 -11.37 -5.97
CA ILE A 133 -6.56 -11.77 -7.23
C ILE A 133 -5.04 -11.82 -7.08
N CYS A 134 -4.45 -10.75 -6.56
CA CYS A 134 -3.00 -10.58 -6.50
C CYS A 134 -2.29 -11.63 -5.63
N SER A 135 -2.79 -11.90 -4.44
CA SER A 135 -2.09 -12.72 -3.46
C SER A 135 -2.86 -13.96 -2.99
N ALA A 136 -4.02 -14.26 -3.57
CA ALA A 136 -4.81 -15.43 -3.19
C ALA A 136 -4.01 -16.73 -3.35
N GLY A 137 -3.34 -16.92 -4.49
CA GLY A 137 -2.50 -18.09 -4.75
C GLY A 137 -1.35 -18.21 -3.76
N ALA A 138 -0.64 -17.12 -3.50
CA ALA A 138 0.45 -17.10 -2.54
C ALA A 138 -0.02 -17.42 -1.12
N ARG A 139 -1.12 -16.79 -0.67
CA ARG A 139 -1.70 -17.04 0.65
C ARG A 139 -2.13 -18.49 0.82
N THR A 140 -2.79 -19.04 -0.19
CA THR A 140 -3.21 -20.46 -0.18
C THR A 140 -1.98 -21.36 -0.12
N GLY A 141 -0.97 -21.12 -0.95
CA GLY A 141 0.27 -21.89 -0.94
C GLY A 141 0.95 -21.89 0.42
N TYR A 142 1.14 -20.71 1.02
CA TYR A 142 1.73 -20.62 2.36
C TYR A 142 0.86 -21.26 3.44
N ALA A 143 -0.47 -21.10 3.38
CA ALA A 143 -1.37 -21.71 4.33
C ALA A 143 -1.31 -23.25 4.30
N LEU A 144 -1.16 -23.86 3.13
CA LEU A 144 -1.02 -25.31 2.98
C LEU A 144 0.28 -25.85 3.60
N TRP A 145 1.37 -25.10 3.50
CA TRP A 145 2.68 -25.52 4.02
C TRP A 145 2.91 -25.10 5.48
N HIS A 146 2.55 -23.86 5.83
CA HIS A 146 2.86 -23.26 7.11
C HIS A 146 1.67 -23.09 8.04
N ARG A 147 0.45 -23.37 7.57
CA ARG A 147 -0.83 -23.13 8.27
C ARG A 147 -1.08 -21.66 8.61
N HIS A 148 -0.36 -20.78 8.00
CA HIS A 148 -0.42 -19.34 8.22
C HIS A 148 -0.27 -18.59 6.89
N ASP A 149 -0.58 -17.28 6.83
CA ASP A 149 -0.20 -16.39 5.74
C ASP A 149 1.34 -16.25 5.67
N ARG A 150 1.82 -15.59 4.65
CA ARG A 150 3.23 -15.41 4.31
C ARG A 150 4.08 -15.02 5.51
N PRO A 151 5.16 -15.74 5.82
CA PRO A 151 6.10 -15.34 6.84
C PRO A 151 6.89 -14.11 6.38
N SER A 152 7.39 -13.33 7.33
CA SER A 152 8.40 -12.28 7.07
C SER A 152 9.78 -12.93 7.12
N PRO A 153 10.54 -12.96 6.02
CA PRO A 153 11.86 -13.59 6.02
C PRO A 153 12.89 -12.76 6.80
N ASP A 154 13.77 -13.46 7.50
CA ASP A 154 14.91 -12.86 8.21
C ASP A 154 16.14 -12.84 7.32
N HIS A 155 16.19 -11.90 6.41
CA HIS A 155 17.28 -11.76 5.45
C HIS A 155 18.62 -11.40 6.10
N SER A 156 18.61 -10.64 7.19
CA SER A 156 19.84 -10.17 7.83
C SER A 156 20.66 -11.31 8.45
N ASN A 157 19.99 -12.37 8.92
CA ASN A 157 20.65 -13.53 9.54
C ASN A 157 20.73 -14.75 8.61
N ALA A 158 20.27 -14.62 7.38
CA ALA A 158 20.31 -15.71 6.40
C ALA A 158 21.75 -16.00 5.96
N LYS A 159 22.07 -17.25 5.63
CA LYS A 159 23.34 -17.64 4.99
C LYS A 159 23.20 -17.72 3.46
N VAL A 160 22.00 -18.02 2.98
CA VAL A 160 21.66 -18.00 1.56
C VAL A 160 20.31 -17.31 1.41
N ILE A 161 20.26 -16.36 0.49
CA ILE A 161 19.03 -15.63 0.12
C ILE A 161 18.70 -16.00 -1.31
N LEU A 162 17.57 -16.66 -1.52
CA LEU A 162 17.07 -17.02 -2.85
C LEU A 162 15.89 -16.11 -3.20
N LEU A 163 16.05 -15.35 -4.26
CA LEU A 163 14.98 -14.51 -4.83
C LEU A 163 14.51 -15.09 -6.16
N THR A 164 13.19 -15.27 -6.29
CA THR A 164 12.58 -15.70 -7.54
C THR A 164 11.69 -14.59 -8.05
N SER A 165 12.00 -14.02 -9.21
CA SER A 165 11.25 -12.94 -9.86
C SER A 165 10.96 -11.74 -8.93
N SER A 166 11.94 -11.36 -8.11
CA SER A 166 11.81 -10.31 -7.10
C SER A 166 12.84 -9.22 -7.29
N HIS A 167 12.36 -7.99 -7.54
CA HIS A 167 13.16 -6.80 -7.77
C HIS A 167 13.02 -5.86 -6.56
N LEU A 168 13.85 -6.04 -5.53
CA LEU A 168 13.63 -5.46 -4.21
C LEU A 168 14.32 -4.11 -3.97
N GLU A 169 15.43 -3.80 -4.65
CA GLU A 169 16.20 -2.57 -4.41
C GLU A 169 15.45 -1.29 -4.81
N THR A 170 14.42 -1.39 -5.64
CA THR A 170 13.56 -0.24 -5.97
C THR A 170 12.52 0.06 -4.90
N GLY A 171 12.57 -0.63 -3.77
CA GLY A 171 11.59 -0.47 -2.69
C GLY A 171 10.24 -1.08 -3.03
N HIS A 172 10.21 -2.12 -3.86
CA HIS A 172 9.00 -2.86 -4.18
C HIS A 172 8.46 -3.55 -2.94
N TYR A 173 7.31 -3.13 -2.50
CA TYR A 173 6.53 -3.54 -1.34
C TYR A 173 7.18 -3.39 0.04
N PHE A 174 8.46 -3.52 0.20
CA PHE A 174 9.07 -3.42 1.51
C PHE A 174 10.50 -2.91 1.37
N ASN A 175 10.66 -1.59 1.36
CA ASN A 175 11.99 -0.99 1.41
C ASN A 175 12.91 -1.62 2.48
N PRO A 176 12.41 -2.01 3.68
CA PRO A 176 13.21 -2.75 4.65
C PRO A 176 13.79 -4.08 4.15
N HIS A 177 13.18 -4.77 3.20
CA HIS A 177 13.74 -6.01 2.65
C HIS A 177 15.08 -5.77 1.94
N ALA A 178 15.17 -4.75 1.10
CA ALA A 178 16.42 -4.41 0.44
C ALA A 178 17.54 -4.14 1.45
N GLN A 179 17.23 -3.41 2.52
CA GLN A 179 18.20 -3.16 3.60
C GLN A 179 18.66 -4.43 4.29
N ARG A 180 17.71 -5.33 4.62
CA ARG A 180 18.02 -6.59 5.30
C ARG A 180 18.81 -7.55 4.42
N ILE A 181 18.55 -7.57 3.12
CA ILE A 181 19.32 -8.35 2.15
C ILE A 181 20.75 -7.83 2.09
N LEU A 182 20.95 -6.52 1.99
CA LEU A 182 22.29 -5.92 2.00
C LEU A 182 23.01 -6.19 3.32
N GLU A 183 22.34 -6.07 4.46
CA GLU A 183 22.91 -6.42 5.78
C GLU A 183 23.38 -7.88 5.80
N GLY A 184 22.53 -8.82 5.33
CA GLY A 184 22.90 -10.23 5.25
C GLY A 184 24.07 -10.49 4.30
N MET A 185 24.11 -9.84 3.14
CA MET A 185 25.23 -9.97 2.20
C MET A 185 26.55 -9.42 2.79
N MET A 186 26.47 -8.30 3.50
CA MET A 186 27.65 -7.74 4.20
C MET A 186 28.16 -8.68 5.31
N ASP A 187 27.28 -9.49 5.89
CA ASP A 187 27.63 -10.54 6.87
C ASP A 187 27.94 -11.90 6.21
N GLY A 188 28.13 -11.92 4.89
CA GLY A 188 28.59 -13.08 4.13
C GLY A 188 27.49 -13.99 3.57
N ALA A 189 26.22 -13.58 3.60
CA ALA A 189 25.17 -14.32 2.94
C ALA A 189 25.36 -14.35 1.43
N LYS A 190 25.05 -15.48 0.80
CA LYS A 190 25.03 -15.62 -0.65
C LYS A 190 23.67 -15.24 -1.22
N LEU A 191 23.66 -14.36 -2.21
CA LEU A 191 22.45 -13.97 -2.93
C LEU A 191 22.34 -14.71 -4.26
N VAL A 192 21.26 -15.45 -4.43
CA VAL A 192 20.91 -16.13 -5.69
C VAL A 192 19.63 -15.53 -6.22
N VAL A 193 19.62 -15.12 -7.48
CA VAL A 193 18.47 -14.51 -8.14
C VAL A 193 18.09 -15.32 -9.37
N ILE A 194 16.83 -15.79 -9.40
CA ILE A 194 16.22 -16.44 -10.56
C ILE A 194 15.26 -15.42 -11.19
N ASP A 195 15.61 -14.87 -12.34
CA ASP A 195 14.85 -13.81 -13.01
C ASP A 195 15.21 -13.76 -14.49
N PRO A 196 14.25 -13.67 -15.42
CA PRO A 196 14.55 -13.52 -16.85
C PRO A 196 15.29 -12.22 -17.17
N ARG A 197 15.22 -11.23 -16.29
CA ARG A 197 15.85 -9.92 -16.47
C ARG A 197 17.03 -9.76 -15.51
N LEU A 198 18.15 -9.29 -16.03
CA LEU A 198 19.25 -8.80 -15.24
C LEU A 198 18.87 -7.44 -14.61
N SER A 199 18.07 -7.51 -13.54
CA SER A 199 17.71 -6.34 -12.73
C SER A 199 18.90 -5.88 -11.90
N ASN A 200 18.80 -4.70 -11.26
CA ASN A 200 19.83 -4.26 -10.33
C ASN A 200 20.00 -5.26 -9.17
N THR A 201 18.91 -5.87 -8.71
CA THR A 201 18.97 -6.95 -7.70
C THR A 201 19.75 -8.15 -8.23
N ALA A 202 19.46 -8.59 -9.44
CA ALA A 202 20.18 -9.69 -10.09
C ALA A 202 21.67 -9.33 -10.34
N ALA A 203 21.96 -8.09 -10.72
CA ALA A 203 23.32 -7.61 -10.94
C ALA A 203 24.17 -7.58 -9.66
N MET A 204 23.55 -7.51 -8.49
CA MET A 204 24.21 -7.56 -7.18
C MET A 204 24.35 -8.99 -6.64
N SER A 205 23.78 -9.99 -7.29
CA SER A 205 23.76 -11.37 -6.80
C SER A 205 25.08 -12.09 -7.03
N ASP A 206 25.41 -13.06 -6.17
CA ASP A 206 26.52 -14.00 -6.39
C ASP A 206 26.20 -14.92 -7.59
N HIS A 207 24.94 -15.29 -7.76
CA HIS A 207 24.49 -16.12 -8.87
C HIS A 207 23.18 -15.60 -9.43
N TRP A 208 23.17 -15.28 -10.72
CA TRP A 208 21.98 -15.00 -11.49
C TRP A 208 21.65 -16.16 -12.42
N VAL A 209 20.42 -16.65 -12.33
CA VAL A 209 19.92 -17.74 -13.16
C VAL A 209 18.83 -17.15 -14.06
N PRO A 210 19.11 -16.89 -15.34
CA PRO A 210 18.09 -16.45 -16.30
C PRO A 210 17.12 -17.60 -16.60
N THR A 211 15.82 -17.28 -16.72
CA THR A 211 14.74 -18.26 -17.01
C THR A 211 13.97 -17.90 -18.26
#